data_9c3ae44ffb27e8295054a1e697edb563
#
_entry.id   9c3ae44ffb27e8295054a1e697edb563
#
_cell.length_a   1.000
_cell.length_b   1.000
_cell.length_c   1.000
_cell.angle_alpha   90.00
_cell.angle_beta   90.00
_cell.angle_gamma   90.00
#
_symmetry.space_group_name_H-M   'P 1'
#
loop_
_entity.id
_entity.type
_entity.pdbx_description
1 polymer ?
#
loop_
_entity_poly.entity_id
_entity_poly.type
_entity_poly.pdbx_seq_one_letter_code
_entity_poly.pdbx_strand_id
1 'polypeptide(L)'
;WRRVPEIAALVGDAEPAGGGVTLDLPFVSENGSSVPLAVAAEGAGVRALHVFAPANPSPQVASFHFTPLSPVAAVETRIRLNESQTVIAVAVLEDGALRIAEREVRVTVSGCLTSAGTYAGDSLFRARVRAPGPLAAGESGAVLTMIGHPMETGLRPGPDGALLPKRLIERFEASLDGEPAFAADLYRSVAADPYIKFRIAPRASGRLALSWREDTGHVVTAGADVTVG
;
A
#
# COMPACT_ATOMS: atom_id res chain seq x y z
N TRP A 1 17.23 6.84 -7.99
CA TRP A 1 17.05 5.94 -6.85
C TRP A 1 18.33 5.79 -6.01
N ARG A 2 19.53 5.76 -6.59
CA ARG A 2 20.81 5.54 -5.89
C ARG A 2 21.12 6.55 -4.75
N ARG A 3 20.48 7.71 -4.76
CA ARG A 3 20.63 8.75 -3.73
C ARG A 3 19.62 8.60 -2.57
N VAL A 4 18.75 7.61 -2.62
CA VAL A 4 17.74 7.34 -1.59
C VAL A 4 18.26 6.21 -0.71
N PRO A 5 18.66 6.48 0.55
CA PRO A 5 19.31 5.49 1.41
C PRO A 5 18.50 4.22 1.59
N GLU A 6 17.18 4.33 1.70
CA GLU A 6 16.27 3.19 1.90
C GLU A 6 16.22 2.30 0.65
N ILE A 7 16.31 2.88 -0.56
CA ILE A 7 16.39 2.11 -1.80
C ILE A 7 17.77 1.48 -1.93
N ALA A 8 18.83 2.24 -1.63
CA ALA A 8 20.19 1.71 -1.65
C ALA A 8 20.36 0.52 -0.70
N ALA A 9 19.78 0.60 0.50
CA ALA A 9 19.79 -0.51 1.47
C ALA A 9 19.01 -1.74 0.98
N LEU A 10 17.88 -1.53 0.28
CA LEU A 10 17.09 -2.62 -0.31
C LEU A 10 17.81 -3.28 -1.48
N VAL A 11 18.45 -2.48 -2.32
CA VAL A 11 19.11 -2.94 -3.55
C VAL A 11 20.47 -3.56 -3.28
N GLY A 12 21.21 -3.05 -2.27
CA GLY A 12 22.59 -3.47 -2.00
C GLY A 12 23.49 -3.21 -3.22
N ASP A 13 24.30 -4.21 -3.55
CA ASP A 13 25.21 -4.17 -4.71
C ASP A 13 24.54 -4.60 -6.03
N ALA A 14 23.24 -4.96 -6.00
CA ALA A 14 22.53 -5.38 -7.20
C ALA A 14 22.25 -4.18 -8.14
N GLU A 15 22.16 -4.47 -9.43
CA GLU A 15 21.74 -3.49 -10.45
C GLU A 15 20.31 -3.84 -10.88
N PRO A 16 19.28 -3.08 -10.43
CA PRO A 16 17.90 -3.34 -10.83
C PRO A 16 17.72 -3.18 -12.33
N ALA A 17 17.09 -4.16 -12.96
CA ALA A 17 16.71 -4.06 -14.35
C ALA A 17 15.55 -3.07 -14.56
N GLY A 18 15.62 -2.27 -15.60
CA GLY A 18 14.47 -1.49 -16.07
C GLY A 18 13.43 -2.37 -16.74
N GLY A 19 12.15 -1.98 -16.64
CA GLY A 19 11.03 -2.70 -17.24
C GLY A 19 10.45 -3.81 -16.36
N GLY A 20 9.27 -4.33 -16.77
CA GLY A 20 8.53 -5.33 -16.01
C GLY A 20 7.93 -4.83 -14.69
N VAL A 21 8.02 -3.54 -14.39
CA VAL A 21 7.27 -2.86 -13.34
C VAL A 21 6.47 -1.73 -13.97
N THR A 22 5.19 -1.68 -13.69
CA THR A 22 4.30 -0.59 -14.06
C THR A 22 3.99 0.24 -12.83
N LEU A 23 4.15 1.56 -12.96
CA LEU A 23 3.84 2.54 -11.93
C LEU A 23 2.91 3.59 -12.53
N ASP A 24 1.62 3.49 -12.21
CA ASP A 24 0.59 4.39 -12.71
C ASP A 24 0.19 5.40 -11.64
N LEU A 25 0.44 6.66 -11.98
CA LEU A 25 0.13 7.85 -11.19
C LEU A 25 -0.27 8.99 -12.16
N PRO A 26 -1.15 9.90 -11.75
CA PRO A 26 -1.44 11.09 -12.54
C PRO A 26 -0.16 11.94 -12.68
N PHE A 27 0.08 12.47 -13.89
CA PHE A 27 1.20 13.38 -14.09
C PHE A 27 1.07 14.68 -13.28
N VAL A 28 -0.18 15.17 -13.10
CA VAL A 28 -0.50 16.31 -12.25
C VAL A 28 -1.52 15.89 -11.20
N SER A 29 -1.23 16.14 -9.94
CA SER A 29 -2.17 16.00 -8.83
C SER A 29 -2.44 17.36 -8.20
N GLU A 30 -3.69 17.78 -8.21
CA GLU A 30 -4.12 19.03 -7.57
C GLU A 30 -4.09 18.94 -6.05
N ASN A 31 -4.20 17.72 -5.51
CA ASN A 31 -4.18 17.45 -4.08
C ASN A 31 -3.21 16.33 -3.74
N GLY A 32 -2.08 16.71 -3.17
CA GLY A 32 -1.06 15.77 -2.71
C GLY A 32 -1.45 14.93 -1.47
N SER A 33 -2.59 15.19 -0.82
CA SER A 33 -3.00 14.40 0.36
C SER A 33 -3.59 13.03 0.01
N SER A 34 -4.03 12.82 -1.24
CA SER A 34 -4.67 11.59 -1.67
C SER A 34 -4.47 11.34 -3.17
N VAL A 35 -3.25 10.99 -3.55
CA VAL A 35 -2.87 10.71 -4.94
C VAL A 35 -3.12 9.23 -5.22
N PRO A 36 -3.93 8.88 -6.24
CA PRO A 36 -4.12 7.49 -6.60
C PRO A 36 -2.83 6.90 -7.16
N LEU A 37 -2.55 5.67 -6.76
CA LEU A 37 -1.39 4.88 -7.19
C LEU A 37 -1.86 3.49 -7.58
N ALA A 38 -1.48 3.03 -8.78
CA ALA A 38 -1.47 1.62 -9.11
C ALA A 38 -0.05 1.17 -9.42
N VAL A 39 0.38 0.07 -8.83
CA VAL A 39 1.69 -0.53 -9.05
C VAL A 39 1.53 -2.01 -9.36
N ALA A 40 2.24 -2.48 -10.37
CA ALA A 40 2.25 -3.89 -10.73
C ALA A 40 3.64 -4.32 -11.21
N ALA A 41 3.95 -5.60 -11.03
CA ALA A 41 5.13 -6.22 -11.62
C ALA A 41 4.73 -7.44 -12.43
N GLU A 42 5.34 -7.56 -13.62
CA GLU A 42 5.11 -8.66 -14.54
C GLU A 42 6.01 -9.85 -14.22
N GLY A 43 5.53 -11.03 -14.58
CA GLY A 43 6.25 -12.30 -14.42
C GLY A 43 5.88 -13.05 -13.16
N ALA A 44 6.25 -14.34 -13.16
CA ALA A 44 6.09 -15.21 -12.00
C ALA A 44 7.13 -14.91 -10.93
N GLY A 45 6.80 -15.24 -9.67
CA GLY A 45 7.76 -15.17 -8.57
C GLY A 45 8.07 -13.75 -8.07
N VAL A 46 7.19 -12.79 -8.26
CA VAL A 46 7.30 -11.48 -7.58
C VAL A 46 6.95 -11.68 -6.12
N ARG A 47 7.92 -11.48 -5.23
CA ARG A 47 7.76 -11.64 -3.78
C ARG A 47 7.32 -10.35 -3.10
N ALA A 48 7.83 -9.23 -3.56
CA ALA A 48 7.47 -7.93 -2.98
C ALA A 48 7.51 -6.79 -3.99
N LEU A 49 6.71 -5.74 -3.72
CA LEU A 49 6.74 -4.44 -4.37
C LEU A 49 6.93 -3.37 -3.31
N HIS A 50 7.99 -2.58 -3.42
CA HIS A 50 8.28 -1.46 -2.53
C HIS A 50 8.09 -0.14 -3.27
N VAL A 51 7.39 0.81 -2.65
CA VAL A 51 7.13 2.13 -3.22
C VAL A 51 7.77 3.20 -2.36
N PHE A 52 8.42 4.16 -3.04
CA PHE A 52 9.14 5.26 -2.41
C PHE A 52 8.73 6.61 -3.02
N ALA A 53 8.67 7.62 -2.18
CA ALA A 53 8.47 9.03 -2.52
C ALA A 53 9.60 9.87 -1.87
N PRO A 54 10.75 10.02 -2.54
CA PRO A 54 11.98 10.51 -1.94
C PRO A 54 11.94 11.93 -1.38
N ALA A 55 11.07 12.81 -1.91
CA ALA A 55 10.90 14.17 -1.41
C ALA A 55 9.91 14.27 -0.23
N ASN A 56 9.30 13.17 0.19
CA ASN A 56 8.54 13.15 1.43
C ASN A 56 9.48 13.10 2.64
N PRO A 57 9.05 13.58 3.83
CA PRO A 57 9.85 13.51 5.06
C PRO A 57 10.29 12.10 5.46
N SER A 58 9.55 11.07 5.00
CA SER A 58 9.92 9.67 5.06
C SER A 58 9.76 9.10 3.66
N PRO A 59 10.85 8.67 3.00
CA PRO A 59 10.81 8.19 1.62
C PRO A 59 9.96 6.94 1.39
N GLN A 60 9.88 6.05 2.37
CA GLN A 60 9.07 4.83 2.28
C GLN A 60 7.58 5.16 2.27
N VAL A 61 6.86 4.60 1.29
CA VAL A 61 5.40 4.74 1.16
C VAL A 61 4.70 3.47 1.61
N ALA A 62 5.00 2.34 0.98
CA ALA A 62 4.46 1.04 1.32
C ALA A 62 5.35 -0.09 0.77
N SER A 63 5.27 -1.26 1.43
CA SER A 63 5.83 -2.51 0.96
C SER A 63 4.72 -3.55 0.88
N PHE A 64 4.51 -4.12 -0.30
CA PHE A 64 3.48 -5.12 -0.56
C PHE A 64 4.13 -6.48 -0.72
N HIS A 65 3.62 -7.50 -0.03
CA HIS A 65 4.17 -8.85 0.00
C HIS A 65 3.17 -9.83 -0.60
N PHE A 66 3.63 -10.60 -1.57
CA PHE A 66 2.82 -11.56 -2.31
C PHE A 66 3.15 -12.99 -1.87
N THR A 67 2.18 -13.87 -2.05
CA THR A 67 2.27 -15.29 -1.74
C THR A 67 1.77 -16.10 -2.93
N PRO A 68 1.86 -17.43 -2.93
CA PRO A 68 1.23 -18.26 -3.96
C PRO A 68 -0.28 -18.04 -4.12
N LEU A 69 -0.97 -17.57 -3.05
CA LEU A 69 -2.39 -17.18 -3.12
C LEU A 69 -2.62 -15.81 -3.77
N SER A 70 -1.57 -14.99 -3.94
CA SER A 70 -1.63 -13.69 -4.64
C SER A 70 -0.60 -13.64 -5.78
N PRO A 71 -0.70 -14.51 -6.79
CA PRO A 71 0.32 -14.64 -7.83
C PRO A 71 0.40 -13.45 -8.78
N VAL A 72 -0.63 -12.60 -8.80
CA VAL A 72 -0.65 -11.35 -9.57
C VAL A 72 -0.16 -10.22 -8.68
N ALA A 73 1.08 -9.80 -8.89
CA ALA A 73 1.71 -8.71 -8.15
C ALA A 73 1.19 -7.35 -8.65
N ALA A 74 -0.03 -7.00 -8.24
CA ALA A 74 -0.68 -5.75 -8.60
C ALA A 74 -1.46 -5.20 -7.39
N VAL A 75 -1.22 -3.92 -7.05
CA VAL A 75 -1.86 -3.22 -5.93
C VAL A 75 -2.29 -1.83 -6.37
N GLU A 76 -3.50 -1.44 -5.94
CA GLU A 76 -3.95 -0.07 -6.01
C GLU A 76 -4.12 0.49 -4.59
N THR A 77 -3.68 1.73 -4.38
CA THR A 77 -3.80 2.43 -3.11
C THR A 77 -3.85 3.95 -3.32
N ARG A 78 -3.80 4.73 -2.25
CA ARG A 78 -3.67 6.19 -2.29
C ARG A 78 -2.51 6.60 -1.41
N ILE A 79 -1.71 7.53 -1.90
CA ILE A 79 -0.50 8.01 -1.23
C ILE A 79 -0.54 9.52 -1.02
N ARG A 80 0.29 9.99 -0.09
CA ARG A 80 0.56 11.41 0.08
C ARG A 80 1.85 11.78 -0.63
N LEU A 81 1.83 12.90 -1.35
CA LEU A 81 3.01 13.52 -1.92
C LEU A 81 3.15 14.94 -1.38
N ASN A 82 4.30 15.24 -0.77
CA ASN A 82 4.54 16.52 -0.13
C ASN A 82 4.78 17.63 -1.15
N GLU A 83 5.44 17.28 -2.24
CA GLU A 83 5.78 18.17 -3.34
C GLU A 83 5.92 17.38 -4.65
N SER A 84 6.12 18.09 -5.76
CA SER A 84 6.43 17.48 -7.05
C SER A 84 7.70 16.66 -6.95
N GLN A 85 7.65 15.40 -7.40
CA GLN A 85 8.76 14.47 -7.25
C GLN A 85 8.63 13.27 -8.18
N THR A 86 9.69 12.48 -8.23
CA THR A 86 9.68 11.16 -8.86
C THR A 86 9.34 10.10 -7.82
N VAL A 87 8.21 9.40 -8.00
CA VAL A 87 7.85 8.20 -7.25
C VAL A 87 8.58 7.01 -7.85
N ILE A 88 9.09 6.11 -7.01
CA ILE A 88 9.93 4.98 -7.41
C ILE A 88 9.28 3.69 -6.89
N ALA A 89 9.21 2.68 -7.75
CA ALA A 89 8.80 1.33 -7.36
C ALA A 89 9.92 0.33 -7.62
N VAL A 90 10.16 -0.56 -6.66
CA VAL A 90 11.14 -1.66 -6.76
C VAL A 90 10.42 -2.98 -6.55
N ALA A 91 10.49 -3.86 -7.54
CA ALA A 91 10.02 -5.24 -7.41
C ALA A 91 11.18 -6.15 -7.01
N VAL A 92 10.93 -7.04 -6.06
CA VAL A 92 11.85 -8.09 -5.61
C VAL A 92 11.28 -9.43 -6.05
N LEU A 93 12.04 -10.20 -6.83
CA LEU A 93 11.69 -11.52 -7.31
C LEU A 93 12.20 -12.62 -6.38
N GLU A 94 11.65 -13.82 -6.47
CA GLU A 94 12.06 -14.98 -5.65
C GLU A 94 13.53 -15.40 -5.86
N ASP A 95 14.05 -15.21 -7.07
CA ASP A 95 15.44 -15.47 -7.43
C ASP A 95 16.42 -14.37 -6.95
N GLY A 96 15.89 -13.34 -6.29
CA GLY A 96 16.65 -12.17 -5.82
C GLY A 96 16.84 -11.08 -6.88
N ALA A 97 16.36 -11.27 -8.11
CA ALA A 97 16.40 -10.23 -9.13
C ALA A 97 15.55 -9.03 -8.73
N LEU A 98 16.00 -7.84 -9.11
CA LEU A 98 15.33 -6.57 -8.84
C LEU A 98 14.92 -5.90 -10.14
N ARG A 99 13.75 -5.28 -10.12
CA ARG A 99 13.26 -4.44 -11.21
C ARG A 99 12.82 -3.10 -10.66
N ILE A 100 12.97 -2.04 -11.44
CA ILE A 100 12.67 -0.68 -11.01
C ILE A 100 11.87 0.08 -12.06
N ALA A 101 10.95 0.91 -11.58
CA ALA A 101 10.25 1.91 -12.38
C ALA A 101 10.19 3.24 -11.64
N GLU A 102 10.20 4.33 -12.39
CA GLU A 102 10.15 5.70 -11.89
C GLU A 102 9.04 6.47 -12.61
N ARG A 103 8.32 7.32 -11.88
CA ARG A 103 7.24 8.15 -12.41
C ARG A 103 7.27 9.55 -11.81
N GLU A 104 7.41 10.58 -12.65
CA GLU A 104 7.29 11.97 -12.22
C GLU A 104 5.82 12.32 -11.94
N VAL A 105 5.58 13.00 -10.83
CA VAL A 105 4.27 13.55 -10.44
C VAL A 105 4.46 15.00 -10.04
N ARG A 106 3.65 15.88 -10.63
CA ARG A 106 3.57 17.30 -10.25
C ARG A 106 2.44 17.48 -9.25
N VAL A 107 2.75 18.11 -8.13
CA VAL A 107 1.80 18.37 -7.04
C VAL A 107 1.60 19.87 -6.90
N THR A 108 0.35 20.34 -6.93
CA THR A 108 0.03 21.76 -6.77
C THR A 108 -0.25 22.15 -5.32
N VAL A 109 -0.82 21.24 -4.52
CA VAL A 109 -1.07 21.43 -3.09
C VAL A 109 -0.45 20.28 -2.30
N SER A 110 0.45 20.61 -1.35
CA SER A 110 1.16 19.64 -0.50
C SER A 110 0.22 18.73 0.28
N GLY A 111 0.56 17.44 0.34
CA GLY A 111 -0.25 16.42 1.00
C GLY A 111 0.07 16.15 2.47
N CYS A 112 1.29 16.47 2.94
CA CYS A 112 1.74 16.05 4.27
C CYS A 112 1.19 16.92 5.42
N LEU A 113 0.78 18.16 5.11
CA LEU A 113 0.26 19.12 6.10
C LEU A 113 -1.26 19.29 6.04
N THR A 114 -1.94 18.64 5.10
CA THR A 114 -3.40 18.65 5.02
C THR A 114 -4.00 17.82 6.15
N SER A 115 -4.95 18.39 6.87
CA SER A 115 -5.66 17.65 7.91
C SER A 115 -6.44 16.50 7.26
N ALA A 116 -6.20 15.29 7.74
CA ALA A 116 -7.22 14.26 7.65
C ALA A 116 -8.49 14.82 8.35
N GLY A 117 -9.66 14.68 7.74
CA GLY A 117 -10.90 15.16 8.31
C GLY A 117 -11.11 14.73 9.77
N THR A 118 -12.05 15.33 10.44
CA THR A 118 -12.37 14.97 11.83
C THR A 118 -12.93 13.55 11.86
N TYR A 119 -12.16 12.62 12.42
CA TYR A 119 -12.63 11.25 12.71
C TYR A 119 -13.36 11.28 14.04
N ALA A 120 -14.67 11.46 14.01
CA ALA A 120 -15.54 11.39 15.18
C ALA A 120 -16.46 10.17 15.08
N GLY A 121 -16.60 9.45 16.21
CA GLY A 121 -17.59 8.38 16.34
C GLY A 121 -17.33 7.16 15.43
N ASP A 122 -18.38 6.70 14.75
CA ASP A 122 -18.44 5.42 14.04
C ASP A 122 -17.56 5.29 12.78
N SER A 123 -16.85 6.35 12.36
CA SER A 123 -15.97 6.31 11.16
C SER A 123 -14.58 5.76 11.47
N LEU A 124 -14.05 5.98 12.68
CA LEU A 124 -12.74 5.49 13.09
C LEU A 124 -12.75 3.98 13.22
N PHE A 125 -11.76 3.33 12.61
CA PHE A 125 -11.61 1.87 12.60
C PHE A 125 -12.73 1.09 11.90
N ARG A 126 -13.60 1.78 11.18
CA ARG A 126 -14.62 1.10 10.37
C ARG A 126 -13.98 0.48 9.14
N ALA A 127 -13.82 -0.83 9.16
CA ALA A 127 -13.32 -1.60 8.02
C ALA A 127 -14.45 -1.90 7.02
N ARG A 128 -14.12 -1.84 5.74
CA ARG A 128 -14.98 -2.26 4.62
C ARG A 128 -14.17 -3.22 3.75
N VAL A 129 -14.79 -4.35 3.40
CA VAL A 129 -14.19 -5.40 2.59
C VAL A 129 -15.14 -5.78 1.48
N ARG A 130 -14.63 -5.89 0.26
CA ARG A 130 -15.32 -6.48 -0.86
C ARG A 130 -14.44 -7.60 -1.41
N ALA A 131 -14.88 -8.84 -1.19
CA ALA A 131 -14.27 -10.01 -1.79
C ALA A 131 -14.62 -10.08 -3.29
N PRO A 132 -13.85 -10.83 -4.10
CA PRO A 132 -14.23 -11.11 -5.47
C PRO A 132 -15.57 -11.86 -5.53
N GLY A 133 -16.27 -11.76 -6.65
CA GLY A 133 -17.41 -12.63 -6.95
C GLY A 133 -16.96 -14.09 -7.12
N PRO A 134 -17.88 -15.01 -7.43
CA PRO A 134 -17.53 -16.38 -7.68
C PRO A 134 -16.41 -16.50 -8.73
N LEU A 135 -15.39 -17.32 -8.44
CA LEU A 135 -14.21 -17.53 -9.27
C LEU A 135 -14.14 -19.00 -9.70
N ALA A 136 -13.52 -19.28 -10.83
CA ALA A 136 -13.02 -20.62 -11.11
C ALA A 136 -11.78 -20.93 -10.23
N ALA A 137 -11.49 -22.21 -10.00
CA ALA A 137 -10.34 -22.62 -9.22
C ALA A 137 -9.02 -22.08 -9.80
N GLY A 138 -8.28 -21.28 -9.02
CA GLY A 138 -7.04 -20.61 -9.45
C GLY A 138 -7.26 -19.36 -10.32
N GLU A 139 -8.48 -18.97 -10.59
CA GLU A 139 -8.78 -17.69 -11.22
C GLU A 139 -8.47 -16.54 -10.28
N SER A 140 -7.86 -15.47 -10.82
CA SER A 140 -7.48 -14.31 -10.02
C SER A 140 -8.61 -13.30 -9.88
N GLY A 141 -9.05 -13.04 -8.66
CA GLY A 141 -10.08 -12.06 -8.32
C GLY A 141 -9.57 -10.91 -7.43
N ALA A 142 -10.19 -9.74 -7.56
CA ALA A 142 -9.81 -8.56 -6.79
C ALA A 142 -10.48 -8.52 -5.43
N VAL A 143 -9.69 -8.27 -4.39
CA VAL A 143 -10.13 -7.91 -3.03
C VAL A 143 -9.94 -6.40 -2.85
N LEU A 144 -10.99 -5.70 -2.43
CA LEU A 144 -10.94 -4.29 -2.10
C LEU A 144 -11.13 -4.12 -0.59
N THR A 145 -10.25 -3.34 0.01
CA THR A 145 -10.31 -3.04 1.45
C THR A 145 -10.17 -1.56 1.71
N MET A 146 -10.81 -1.09 2.75
CA MET A 146 -10.64 0.27 3.26
C MET A 146 -10.89 0.27 4.76
N ILE A 147 -10.15 1.07 5.51
CA ILE A 147 -10.37 1.30 6.94
C ILE A 147 -10.42 2.78 7.22
N GLY A 148 -11.40 3.24 7.99
CA GLY A 148 -11.48 4.62 8.47
C GLY A 148 -10.34 4.90 9.44
N HIS A 149 -9.33 5.70 9.03
CA HIS A 149 -8.16 6.01 9.84
C HIS A 149 -7.45 7.28 9.37
N PRO A 150 -7.08 8.21 10.28
CA PRO A 150 -6.48 9.49 9.92
C PRO A 150 -5.09 9.36 9.27
N MET A 151 -4.35 8.29 9.54
CA MET A 151 -2.95 8.17 9.17
C MET A 151 -2.17 9.44 9.58
N GLU A 152 -2.28 9.81 10.89
CA GLU A 152 -1.62 11.00 11.42
C GLU A 152 -0.11 10.83 11.42
N THR A 153 0.57 11.73 10.72
CA THR A 153 2.00 11.60 10.44
C THR A 153 2.89 11.98 11.62
N GLY A 154 2.38 12.73 12.59
CA GLY A 154 3.18 13.32 13.66
C GLY A 154 3.98 14.56 13.22
N LEU A 155 3.70 15.10 12.04
CA LEU A 155 4.42 16.25 11.46
C LEU A 155 3.55 17.52 11.42
N ARG A 156 2.30 17.43 11.80
CA ARG A 156 1.30 18.49 11.73
C ARG A 156 1.06 19.11 13.11
N PRO A 157 1.03 20.46 13.25
CA PRO A 157 0.65 21.09 14.50
C PRO A 157 -0.86 20.89 14.79
N GLY A 158 -1.17 20.65 16.04
CA GLY A 158 -2.53 20.70 16.58
C GLY A 158 -3.01 22.12 16.85
N PRO A 159 -4.22 22.29 17.41
CA PRO A 159 -4.80 23.60 17.73
C PRO A 159 -3.98 24.41 18.74
N ASP A 160 -3.22 23.76 19.59
CA ASP A 160 -2.34 24.34 20.62
C ASP A 160 -0.91 24.62 20.10
N GLY A 161 -0.65 24.33 18.81
CA GLY A 161 0.65 24.49 18.17
C GLY A 161 1.63 23.35 18.45
N ALA A 162 1.34 22.41 19.33
CA ALA A 162 2.14 21.21 19.53
C ALA A 162 1.95 20.23 18.37
N LEU A 163 2.96 19.41 18.04
CA LEU A 163 2.80 18.37 17.03
C LEU A 163 1.80 17.32 17.51
N LEU A 164 0.88 16.95 16.65
CA LEU A 164 -0.05 15.84 16.92
C LEU A 164 0.73 14.53 17.03
N PRO A 165 0.36 13.62 17.94
CA PRO A 165 0.99 12.32 18.04
C PRO A 165 0.88 11.55 16.73
N LYS A 166 1.97 10.87 16.33
CA LYS A 166 1.94 9.92 15.21
C LYS A 166 0.92 8.82 15.50
N ARG A 167 0.12 8.47 14.50
CA ARG A 167 -0.87 7.41 14.58
C ARG A 167 -1.11 6.82 13.20
N LEU A 168 -0.60 5.63 12.95
CA LEU A 168 -0.57 4.99 11.63
C LEU A 168 -1.08 3.54 11.70
N ILE A 169 -1.81 3.11 10.70
CA ILE A 169 -1.86 1.68 10.40
C ILE A 169 -0.50 1.32 9.80
N GLU A 170 0.26 0.47 10.47
CA GLU A 170 1.60 0.06 10.04
C GLU A 170 1.60 -1.26 9.27
N ARG A 171 0.64 -2.14 9.58
CA ARG A 171 0.58 -3.48 9.00
C ARG A 171 -0.83 -3.84 8.60
N PHE A 172 -0.96 -4.35 7.38
CA PHE A 172 -2.15 -5.02 6.87
C PHE A 172 -1.81 -6.48 6.51
N GLU A 173 -2.69 -7.40 6.86
CA GLU A 173 -2.54 -8.82 6.52
C GLU A 173 -3.87 -9.42 6.08
N ALA A 174 -3.78 -10.32 5.10
CA ALA A 174 -4.90 -11.11 4.61
C ALA A 174 -4.50 -12.59 4.57
N SER A 175 -5.39 -13.47 5.04
CA SER A 175 -5.25 -14.92 4.96
C SER A 175 -6.55 -15.56 4.49
N LEU A 176 -6.46 -16.69 3.79
CA LEU A 176 -7.59 -17.51 3.38
C LEU A 176 -7.54 -18.81 4.17
N ASP A 177 -8.54 -19.08 5.02
CA ASP A 177 -8.57 -20.23 5.93
C ASP A 177 -7.27 -20.42 6.73
N GLY A 178 -6.64 -19.30 7.12
CA GLY A 178 -5.38 -19.27 7.89
C GLY A 178 -4.10 -19.32 7.02
N GLU A 179 -4.18 -19.61 5.72
CA GLU A 179 -3.04 -19.55 4.81
C GLU A 179 -2.77 -18.08 4.43
N PRO A 180 -1.54 -17.56 4.60
CA PRO A 180 -1.21 -16.18 4.20
C PRO A 180 -1.48 -15.94 2.73
N ALA A 181 -2.26 -14.90 2.42
CA ALA A 181 -2.62 -14.53 1.06
C ALA A 181 -1.93 -13.26 0.56
N PHE A 182 -1.81 -12.26 1.44
CA PHE A 182 -1.20 -10.97 1.08
C PHE A 182 -0.86 -10.20 2.35
N ALA A 183 0.17 -9.35 2.30
CA ALA A 183 0.46 -8.43 3.39
C ALA A 183 1.00 -7.09 2.87
N ALA A 184 0.86 -6.04 3.69
CA ALA A 184 1.44 -4.74 3.40
C ALA A 184 1.99 -4.08 4.66
N ASP A 185 3.20 -3.52 4.55
CA ASP A 185 3.74 -2.56 5.52
C ASP A 185 3.43 -1.16 5.01
N LEU A 186 2.81 -0.34 5.83
CA LEU A 186 2.34 0.99 5.49
C LEU A 186 3.11 2.03 6.28
N TYR A 187 3.53 3.10 5.61
CA TYR A 187 4.33 4.16 6.21
C TYR A 187 3.57 5.50 6.18
N ARG A 188 4.21 6.57 6.64
CA ARG A 188 3.61 7.91 6.77
C ARG A 188 3.03 8.49 5.50
N SER A 189 3.52 8.03 4.36
CA SER A 189 3.11 8.51 3.03
C SER A 189 1.88 7.79 2.46
N VAL A 190 1.26 6.86 3.19
CA VAL A 190 -0.07 6.34 2.84
C VAL A 190 -1.13 7.38 3.21
N ALA A 191 -2.11 7.58 2.34
CA ALA A 191 -3.19 8.54 2.56
C ALA A 191 -4.11 8.12 3.72
N ALA A 192 -4.87 9.08 4.25
CA ALA A 192 -5.94 8.80 5.20
C ALA A 192 -6.96 7.82 4.58
N ASP A 193 -7.66 7.08 5.43
CA ASP A 193 -8.57 6.00 5.03
C ASP A 193 -7.86 5.00 4.11
N PRO A 194 -6.83 4.29 4.62
CA PRO A 194 -6.04 3.36 3.82
C PRO A 194 -6.92 2.44 2.98
N TYR A 195 -6.81 2.60 1.66
CA TYR A 195 -7.43 1.79 0.64
C TYR A 195 -6.37 0.88 0.06
N ILE A 196 -6.66 -0.41 0.01
CA ILE A 196 -5.79 -1.41 -0.63
C ILE A 196 -6.66 -2.31 -1.50
N LYS A 197 -6.34 -2.37 -2.78
CA LYS A 197 -6.89 -3.34 -3.71
C LYS A 197 -5.76 -4.25 -4.15
N PHE A 198 -5.93 -5.55 -3.95
CA PHE A 198 -4.98 -6.59 -4.33
C PHE A 198 -5.73 -7.77 -4.95
N ARG A 199 -5.03 -8.79 -5.40
CA ARG A 199 -5.65 -9.95 -6.06
C ARG A 199 -5.28 -11.25 -5.35
N ILE A 200 -6.25 -12.16 -5.30
CA ILE A 200 -6.05 -13.54 -4.82
C ILE A 200 -6.50 -14.52 -5.89
N ALA A 201 -5.91 -15.72 -5.91
CA ALA A 201 -6.25 -16.81 -6.83
C ALA A 201 -6.54 -18.09 -6.04
N PRO A 202 -7.70 -18.17 -5.36
CA PRO A 202 -8.05 -19.30 -4.51
C PRO A 202 -8.33 -20.54 -5.36
N ARG A 203 -8.03 -21.73 -4.80
CA ARG A 203 -8.33 -23.03 -5.43
C ARG A 203 -9.61 -23.67 -4.90
N ALA A 204 -10.08 -23.19 -3.76
CA ALA A 204 -11.31 -23.64 -3.10
C ALA A 204 -12.00 -22.46 -2.41
N SER A 205 -13.29 -22.57 -2.19
CA SER A 205 -14.03 -21.61 -1.36
C SER A 205 -13.49 -21.60 0.05
N GLY A 206 -13.49 -20.42 0.69
CA GLY A 206 -12.96 -20.27 2.04
C GLY A 206 -13.29 -18.93 2.67
N ARG A 207 -12.82 -18.74 3.90
CA ARG A 207 -12.99 -17.51 4.66
C ARG A 207 -11.75 -16.65 4.57
N LEU A 208 -11.88 -15.48 3.93
CA LEU A 208 -10.86 -14.44 3.91
C LEU A 208 -10.91 -13.69 5.26
N ALA A 209 -9.81 -13.75 6.01
CA ALA A 209 -9.61 -12.99 7.24
C ALA A 209 -8.61 -11.87 6.96
N LEU A 210 -8.91 -10.66 7.48
CA LEU A 210 -8.13 -9.46 7.27
C LEU A 210 -7.85 -8.79 8.61
N SER A 211 -6.66 -8.23 8.76
CA SER A 211 -6.28 -7.48 9.95
C SER A 211 -5.51 -6.20 9.58
N TRP A 212 -5.76 -5.14 10.35
CA TRP A 212 -5.02 -3.87 10.32
C TRP A 212 -4.48 -3.62 11.71
N ARG A 213 -3.18 -3.44 11.83
CA ARG A 213 -2.51 -3.13 13.08
C ARG A 213 -1.99 -1.69 13.07
N GLU A 214 -2.42 -0.93 14.07
CA GLU A 214 -1.96 0.43 14.34
C GLU A 214 -0.65 0.43 15.12
N ASP A 215 0.15 1.48 15.02
CA ASP A 215 1.41 1.67 15.74
C ASP A 215 1.26 1.75 17.27
N THR A 216 0.05 1.94 17.77
CA THR A 216 -0.31 1.81 19.21
C THR A 216 -0.51 0.36 19.67
N GLY A 217 -0.48 -0.60 18.74
CA GLY A 217 -0.78 -2.01 18.99
C GLY A 217 -2.26 -2.37 18.83
N HIS A 218 -3.15 -1.40 18.57
CA HIS A 218 -4.56 -1.68 18.30
C HIS A 218 -4.72 -2.48 17.00
N VAL A 219 -5.56 -3.53 17.02
CA VAL A 219 -5.81 -4.40 15.87
C VAL A 219 -7.29 -4.38 15.53
N VAL A 220 -7.59 -4.11 14.27
CA VAL A 220 -8.93 -4.22 13.70
C VAL A 220 -8.97 -5.42 12.78
N THR A 221 -10.03 -6.22 12.86
CA THR A 221 -10.23 -7.39 12.01
C THR A 221 -11.52 -7.29 11.22
N ALA A 222 -11.53 -7.88 10.05
CA ALA A 222 -12.71 -8.06 9.21
C ALA A 222 -12.60 -9.36 8.43
N GLY A 223 -13.67 -9.78 7.77
CA GLY A 223 -13.62 -10.97 6.93
C GLY A 223 -14.71 -10.98 5.88
N ALA A 224 -14.53 -11.82 4.88
CA ALA A 224 -15.48 -12.03 3.80
C ALA A 224 -15.40 -13.48 3.31
N ASP A 225 -16.49 -14.01 2.78
CA ASP A 225 -16.47 -15.33 2.14
C ASP A 225 -15.99 -15.19 0.70
N VAL A 226 -15.19 -16.15 0.26
CA VAL A 226 -14.70 -16.29 -1.11
C VAL A 226 -15.31 -17.58 -1.66
N THR A 227 -15.95 -17.48 -2.81
CA THR A 227 -16.61 -18.62 -3.46
C THR A 227 -15.81 -19.03 -4.70
N VAL A 228 -15.53 -20.33 -4.80
CA VAL A 228 -14.96 -21.00 -5.98
C VAL A 228 -15.95 -22.04 -6.46
N GLY A 229 -16.32 -21.99 -7.74
CA GLY A 229 -17.31 -22.88 -8.35
C GLY A 229 -16.88 -23.42 -9.70
#